data_c5a47c90c2b2d9260f5688f5f1ec8f12
#
_entry.id   c5a47c90c2b2d9260f5688f5f1ec8f12
#
_cell.length_a   1.000
_cell.length_b   1.000
_cell.length_c   1.000
_cell.angle_alpha   90.00
_cell.angle_beta   90.00
_cell.angle_gamma   90.00
#
_symmetry.space_group_name_H-M   'P 1'
#
loop_
_entity.id
_entity.type
_entity.pdbx_description
1 polymer ?
#
loop_
_entity_poly.entity_id
_entity_poly.type
_entity_poly.pdbx_seq_one_letter_code
_entity_poly.pdbx_strand_id
1 'polypeptide(L)'
;AAVRREYPGLLHVELEEHDAVAYWGPESGSALVNSQGEVFEANVGDVEQEDLPRLSGPEGSSQEVLAMYGVVAPVFKTMGLELEELELNGRGGWRAKLANNAVVQLGGGDEQELLQRTRRFARTLAQVAAQYQRRVDALESADLRHVGGYALKLRGVTTTAGVEATPAVRR
;
A
#
# COMPACT_ATOMS: atom_id res chain seq x y z
N ALA A 1 12.74 5.32 25.24
CA ALA A 1 13.03 5.08 26.65
C ALA A 1 12.98 6.41 27.40
N ALA A 2 12.12 6.53 28.40
CA ALA A 2 12.08 7.67 29.31
C ALA A 2 12.88 7.36 30.56
N VAL A 3 13.79 8.28 30.95
CA VAL A 3 14.59 8.15 32.17
C VAL A 3 14.19 9.27 33.12
N ARG A 4 13.64 8.95 34.29
CA ARG A 4 13.30 9.89 35.34
C ARG A 4 14.17 9.63 36.58
N ARG A 5 14.84 10.67 37.03
CA ARG A 5 15.68 10.62 38.23
C ARG A 5 14.87 11.00 39.46
N GLU A 6 14.67 10.06 40.37
CA GLU A 6 14.09 10.33 41.69
C GLU A 6 15.17 10.32 42.79
N TYR A 7 15.14 11.36 43.64
CA TYR A 7 16.15 11.55 44.68
C TYR A 7 15.73 10.86 46.02
N PRO A 8 16.64 10.19 46.76
CA PRO A 8 18.07 9.99 46.53
C PRO A 8 18.41 8.57 46.01
N GLY A 9 18.88 8.50 44.77
CA GLY A 9 19.56 7.30 44.29
C GLY A 9 18.72 6.26 43.55
N LEU A 10 17.42 6.51 43.32
CA LEU A 10 16.57 5.65 42.49
C LEU A 10 16.56 6.18 41.05
N LEU A 11 16.95 5.32 40.11
CA LEU A 11 16.81 5.56 38.69
C LEU A 11 15.60 4.76 38.18
N HIS A 12 14.50 5.44 37.85
CA HIS A 12 13.37 4.81 37.17
C HIS A 12 13.64 4.82 35.68
N VAL A 13 13.78 3.63 35.08
CA VAL A 13 13.95 3.46 33.62
C VAL A 13 12.69 2.80 33.11
N GLU A 14 11.91 3.54 32.32
CA GLU A 14 10.78 3.01 31.61
C GLU A 14 11.25 2.62 30.18
N LEU A 15 11.26 1.33 29.92
CA LEU A 15 11.58 0.77 28.62
C LEU A 15 10.28 0.55 27.86
N GLU A 16 10.08 1.32 26.80
CA GLU A 16 9.03 1.09 25.84
C GLU A 16 9.64 0.38 24.62
N GLU A 17 9.24 -0.87 24.39
CA GLU A 17 9.67 -1.67 23.26
C GLU A 17 8.70 -1.41 22.09
N HIS A 18 9.19 -0.82 21.01
CA HIS A 18 8.41 -0.58 19.80
C HIS A 18 8.73 -1.68 18.77
N ASP A 19 7.77 -2.56 18.54
CA ASP A 19 7.86 -3.52 17.45
C ASP A 19 7.54 -2.82 16.11
N ALA A 20 8.55 -2.71 15.25
CA ALA A 20 8.38 -2.14 13.94
C ALA A 20 7.52 -3.05 13.04
N VAL A 21 6.50 -2.49 12.40
CA VAL A 21 5.66 -3.19 11.42
C VAL A 21 5.82 -2.65 10.00
N ALA A 22 6.40 -1.46 9.83
CA ALA A 22 6.69 -0.86 8.55
C ALA A 22 7.80 0.21 8.67
N TYR A 23 8.47 0.48 7.55
CA TYR A 23 9.26 1.69 7.38
C TYR A 23 8.36 2.89 7.12
N TRP A 24 8.74 4.07 7.61
CA TRP A 24 8.00 5.30 7.38
C TRP A 24 8.81 6.33 6.58
N GLY A 25 8.19 6.89 5.54
CA GLY A 25 8.79 7.94 4.73
C GLY A 25 9.72 7.44 3.63
N PRO A 26 10.63 8.30 3.12
CA PRO A 26 11.47 7.98 1.98
C PRO A 26 12.49 6.86 2.27
N GLU A 27 12.97 6.20 1.23
CA GLU A 27 13.98 5.12 1.35
C GLU A 27 15.26 5.53 2.08
N SER A 28 15.61 6.82 2.02
CA SER A 28 16.78 7.37 2.71
C SER A 28 16.55 7.63 4.20
N GLY A 29 15.31 7.46 4.69
CA GLY A 29 14.96 7.69 6.08
C GLY A 29 15.08 6.45 6.95
N SER A 30 15.32 6.66 8.25
CA SER A 30 15.42 5.61 9.28
C SER A 30 14.17 5.51 10.15
N ALA A 31 13.09 6.20 9.79
CA ALA A 31 11.85 6.18 10.57
C ALA A 31 11.09 4.87 10.36
N LEU A 32 10.53 4.38 11.43
CA LEU A 32 9.73 3.17 11.52
C LEU A 32 8.35 3.49 12.09
N VAL A 33 7.41 2.60 11.87
CA VAL A 33 6.06 2.67 12.44
C VAL A 33 5.80 1.40 13.24
N ASN A 34 5.25 1.55 14.45
CA ASN A 34 4.80 0.44 15.28
C ASN A 34 3.35 0.01 14.91
N SER A 35 2.86 -1.05 15.54
CA SER A 35 1.50 -1.58 15.32
C SER A 35 0.37 -0.60 15.66
N GLN A 36 0.65 0.47 16.42
CA GLN A 36 -0.30 1.52 16.78
C GLN A 36 -0.27 2.72 15.81
N GLY A 37 0.64 2.67 14.83
CA GLY A 37 0.81 3.75 13.86
C GLY A 37 1.66 4.90 14.37
N GLU A 38 2.43 4.70 15.44
CA GLU A 38 3.35 5.69 15.98
C GLU A 38 4.68 5.61 15.24
N VAL A 39 5.18 6.77 14.82
CA VAL A 39 6.47 6.90 14.14
C VAL A 39 7.58 7.06 15.16
N PHE A 40 8.62 6.27 15.02
CA PHE A 40 9.82 6.35 15.85
C PHE A 40 11.08 6.17 15.00
N GLU A 41 12.21 6.66 15.50
CA GLU A 41 13.50 6.45 14.86
C GLU A 41 14.25 5.31 15.58
N ALA A 42 14.78 4.38 14.79
CA ALA A 42 15.66 3.33 15.29
C ALA A 42 16.91 3.26 14.40
N ASN A 43 17.99 2.73 14.97
CA ASN A 43 19.17 2.41 14.17
C ASN A 43 18.81 1.27 13.21
N VAL A 44 18.79 1.54 11.94
CA VAL A 44 18.42 0.58 10.88
C VAL A 44 19.28 -0.70 10.92
N GLY A 45 20.48 -0.64 11.51
CA GLY A 45 21.35 -1.80 11.70
C GLY A 45 20.89 -2.78 12.79
N ASP A 46 19.98 -2.37 13.68
CA ASP A 46 19.45 -3.22 14.75
C ASP A 46 18.12 -3.89 14.38
N VAL A 47 17.52 -3.47 13.25
CA VAL A 47 16.25 -4.03 12.75
C VAL A 47 16.59 -4.96 11.58
N GLU A 48 16.88 -6.21 11.87
CA GLU A 48 17.06 -7.29 10.88
C GLU A 48 15.70 -7.72 10.27
N GLN A 49 14.93 -6.76 9.77
CA GLN A 49 13.63 -7.04 9.12
C GLN A 49 13.65 -6.49 7.70
N GLU A 50 14.34 -7.22 6.82
CA GLU A 50 14.44 -6.87 5.39
C GLU A 50 13.09 -6.90 4.64
N ASP A 51 12.04 -7.50 5.25
CA ASP A 51 10.75 -7.75 4.60
C ASP A 51 9.62 -6.80 5.05
N LEU A 52 9.92 -5.70 5.72
CA LEU A 52 8.88 -4.75 6.12
C LEU A 52 8.42 -3.88 4.95
N PRO A 53 7.10 -3.64 4.82
CA PRO A 53 6.58 -2.71 3.85
C PRO A 53 7.03 -1.28 4.16
N ARG A 54 7.03 -0.41 3.15
CA ARG A 54 7.28 1.01 3.30
C ARG A 54 5.99 1.80 3.18
N LEU A 55 5.71 2.60 4.17
CA LEU A 55 4.55 3.47 4.23
C LEU A 55 4.99 4.94 4.18
N SER A 56 4.22 5.78 3.50
CA SER A 56 4.48 7.21 3.47
C SER A 56 3.21 8.03 3.31
N GLY A 57 3.27 9.25 3.79
CA GLY A 57 2.14 10.18 3.75
C GLY A 57 2.49 11.53 4.36
N PRO A 58 1.54 12.46 4.36
CA PRO A 58 1.68 13.73 5.08
C PRO A 58 1.99 13.52 6.57
N GLU A 59 2.56 14.53 7.19
CA GLU A 59 2.81 14.52 8.63
C GLU A 59 1.51 14.23 9.41
N GLY A 60 1.58 13.31 10.37
CA GLY A 60 0.43 12.90 11.19
C GLY A 60 -0.49 11.87 10.56
N SER A 61 -0.22 11.38 9.32
CA SER A 61 -1.07 10.39 8.63
C SER A 61 -0.64 8.93 8.84
N SER A 62 0.35 8.66 9.67
CA SER A 62 0.92 7.31 9.82
C SER A 62 -0.09 6.25 10.25
N GLN A 63 -1.00 6.57 11.17
CA GLN A 63 -2.08 5.66 11.59
C GLN A 63 -3.05 5.37 10.44
N GLU A 64 -3.44 6.41 9.68
CA GLU A 64 -4.33 6.27 8.52
C GLU A 64 -3.70 5.40 7.43
N VAL A 65 -2.41 5.64 7.12
CA VAL A 65 -1.69 4.88 6.09
C VAL A 65 -1.50 3.42 6.52
N LEU A 66 -1.16 3.18 7.79
CA LEU A 66 -1.05 1.83 8.33
C LEU A 66 -2.39 1.09 8.29
N ALA A 67 -3.49 1.74 8.69
CA ALA A 67 -4.83 1.16 8.62
C ALA A 67 -5.22 0.81 7.18
N MET A 68 -4.99 1.71 6.23
CA MET A 68 -5.26 1.47 4.81
C MET A 68 -4.41 0.34 4.24
N TYR A 69 -3.14 0.24 4.64
CA TYR A 69 -2.29 -0.89 4.26
C TYR A 69 -2.91 -2.22 4.71
N GLY A 70 -3.39 -2.30 5.96
CA GLY A 70 -4.08 -3.48 6.50
C GLY A 70 -5.34 -3.87 5.73
N VAL A 71 -5.99 -2.91 5.07
CA VAL A 71 -7.21 -3.14 4.26
C VAL A 71 -6.88 -3.61 2.84
N VAL A 72 -5.90 -2.98 2.17
CA VAL A 72 -5.64 -3.25 0.75
C VAL A 72 -4.61 -4.35 0.52
N ALA A 73 -3.62 -4.52 1.39
CA ALA A 73 -2.58 -5.54 1.22
C ALA A 73 -3.13 -6.97 1.13
N PRO A 74 -4.11 -7.41 1.96
CA PRO A 74 -4.70 -8.73 1.82
C PRO A 74 -5.38 -8.95 0.45
N VAL A 75 -5.96 -7.89 -0.15
CA VAL A 75 -6.60 -7.98 -1.46
C VAL A 75 -5.56 -8.22 -2.56
N PHE A 76 -4.43 -7.50 -2.53
CA PHE A 76 -3.32 -7.75 -3.45
C PHE A 76 -2.76 -9.17 -3.30
N LYS A 77 -2.65 -9.65 -2.07
CA LYS A 77 -2.17 -11.00 -1.77
C LYS A 77 -3.06 -12.09 -2.39
N THR A 78 -4.38 -11.87 -2.50
CA THR A 78 -5.29 -12.82 -3.18
C THR A 78 -4.99 -13.00 -4.66
N MET A 79 -4.32 -12.01 -5.28
CA MET A 79 -3.87 -12.06 -6.67
C MET A 79 -2.46 -12.67 -6.82
N GLY A 80 -1.80 -13.05 -5.73
CA GLY A 80 -0.40 -13.44 -5.73
C GLY A 80 0.55 -12.25 -5.90
N LEU A 81 0.09 -11.03 -5.63
CA LEU A 81 0.87 -9.80 -5.66
C LEU A 81 1.11 -9.32 -4.24
N GLU A 82 2.34 -8.98 -3.92
CA GLU A 82 2.73 -8.46 -2.61
C GLU A 82 2.85 -6.95 -2.65
N LEU A 83 2.23 -6.29 -1.67
CA LEU A 83 2.26 -4.83 -1.54
C LEU A 83 3.50 -4.43 -0.73
N GLU A 84 4.49 -3.82 -1.39
CA GLU A 84 5.73 -3.37 -0.76
C GLU A 84 5.65 -1.93 -0.25
N GLU A 85 4.98 -1.05 -1.00
CA GLU A 85 4.89 0.36 -0.61
C GLU A 85 3.46 0.86 -0.74
N LEU A 86 3.01 1.66 0.22
CA LEU A 86 1.75 2.39 0.17
C LEU A 86 1.99 3.86 0.53
N GLU A 87 1.56 4.74 -0.35
CA GLU A 87 1.72 6.18 -0.22
C GLU A 87 0.36 6.89 -0.24
N LEU A 88 0.16 7.78 0.72
CA LEU A 88 -0.89 8.79 0.71
C LEU A 88 -0.27 10.13 0.29
N ASN A 89 -0.66 10.68 -0.85
CA ASN A 89 -0.17 11.99 -1.28
C ASN A 89 -0.90 13.15 -0.58
N GLY A 90 -0.33 14.34 -0.64
CA GLY A 90 -0.90 15.53 0.00
C GLY A 90 -2.27 15.99 -0.54
N ARG A 91 -2.80 15.35 -1.60
CA ARG A 91 -4.13 15.61 -2.18
C ARG A 91 -5.15 14.51 -1.82
N GLY A 92 -4.80 13.59 -0.92
CA GLY A 92 -5.66 12.48 -0.51
C GLY A 92 -5.72 11.32 -1.51
N GLY A 93 -4.78 11.25 -2.45
CA GLY A 93 -4.68 10.14 -3.39
C GLY A 93 -3.75 9.04 -2.90
N TRP A 94 -4.14 7.80 -3.11
CA TRP A 94 -3.39 6.61 -2.71
C TRP A 94 -2.66 5.98 -3.90
N ARG A 95 -1.43 5.56 -3.67
CA ARG A 95 -0.58 4.88 -4.63
C ARG A 95 0.07 3.67 -3.98
N ALA A 96 -0.01 2.54 -4.65
CA ALA A 96 0.58 1.29 -4.22
C ALA A 96 1.74 0.90 -5.16
N LYS A 97 2.82 0.36 -4.61
CA LYS A 97 3.90 -0.29 -5.38
C LYS A 97 4.01 -1.74 -4.91
N LEU A 98 4.10 -2.63 -5.85
CA LEU A 98 4.11 -4.07 -5.63
C LEU A 98 5.52 -4.65 -5.79
N ALA A 99 5.78 -5.83 -5.23
CA ALA A 99 7.07 -6.53 -5.26
C ALA A 99 7.61 -6.77 -6.68
N ASN A 100 6.74 -6.85 -7.69
CA ASN A 100 7.13 -6.94 -9.09
C ASN A 100 7.42 -5.58 -9.75
N ASN A 101 7.57 -4.51 -8.96
CA ASN A 101 7.69 -3.11 -9.37
C ASN A 101 6.48 -2.51 -10.08
N ALA A 102 5.33 -3.18 -10.06
CA ALA A 102 4.11 -2.59 -10.59
C ALA A 102 3.62 -1.44 -9.71
N VAL A 103 3.12 -0.39 -10.36
CA VAL A 103 2.55 0.78 -9.67
C VAL A 103 1.05 0.83 -9.93
N VAL A 104 0.26 0.92 -8.84
CA VAL A 104 -1.20 0.98 -8.91
C VAL A 104 -1.68 2.31 -8.31
N GLN A 105 -2.33 3.13 -9.13
CA GLN A 105 -3.00 4.34 -8.70
C GLN A 105 -4.39 3.98 -8.18
N LEU A 106 -4.56 3.98 -6.85
CA LEU A 106 -5.82 3.63 -6.20
C LEU A 106 -6.82 4.81 -6.22
N GLY A 107 -6.30 6.04 -6.26
CA GLY A 107 -7.08 7.26 -6.21
C GLY A 107 -7.47 7.69 -4.80
N GLY A 108 -8.28 8.73 -4.70
CA GLY A 108 -8.83 9.21 -3.45
C GLY A 108 -10.10 8.48 -3.05
N GLY A 109 -10.57 8.74 -1.83
CA GLY A 109 -11.79 8.19 -1.28
C GLY A 109 -11.57 7.59 0.09
N ASP A 110 -12.67 7.15 0.70
CA ASP A 110 -12.62 6.46 1.99
C ASP A 110 -12.15 4.99 1.86
N GLU A 111 -12.00 4.34 3.00
CA GLU A 111 -11.58 2.94 3.08
C GLU A 111 -12.48 2.01 2.26
N GLN A 112 -13.79 2.21 2.32
CA GLN A 112 -14.76 1.35 1.62
C GLN A 112 -14.65 1.52 0.10
N GLU A 113 -14.49 2.74 -0.37
CA GLU A 113 -14.32 3.04 -1.81
C GLU A 113 -13.03 2.44 -2.35
N LEU A 114 -11.92 2.58 -1.61
CA LEU A 114 -10.65 1.98 -2.00
C LEU A 114 -10.72 0.46 -1.99
N LEU A 115 -11.31 -0.12 -0.97
CA LEU A 115 -11.49 -1.56 -0.86
C LEU A 115 -12.34 -2.12 -2.01
N GLN A 116 -13.45 -1.46 -2.35
CA GLN A 116 -14.30 -1.87 -3.47
C GLN A 116 -13.57 -1.80 -4.81
N ARG A 117 -12.81 -0.71 -5.06
CA ARG A 117 -12.00 -0.58 -6.27
C ARG A 117 -10.95 -1.67 -6.37
N THR A 118 -10.21 -1.90 -5.29
CA THR A 118 -9.16 -2.90 -5.25
C THR A 118 -9.72 -4.32 -5.41
N ARG A 119 -10.85 -4.64 -4.78
CA ARG A 119 -11.53 -5.91 -4.94
C ARG A 119 -12.05 -6.14 -6.36
N ARG A 120 -12.60 -5.10 -7.00
CA ARG A 120 -13.03 -5.19 -8.40
C ARG A 120 -11.83 -5.47 -9.31
N PHE A 121 -10.74 -4.76 -9.12
CA PHE A 121 -9.49 -5.01 -9.82
C PHE A 121 -8.99 -6.45 -9.61
N ALA A 122 -8.96 -6.93 -8.37
CA ALA A 122 -8.54 -8.29 -8.03
C ALA A 122 -9.37 -9.38 -8.72
N ARG A 123 -10.69 -9.19 -8.80
CA ARG A 123 -11.59 -10.16 -9.44
C ARG A 123 -11.42 -10.26 -10.95
N THR A 124 -10.97 -9.22 -11.61
CA THR A 124 -10.94 -9.13 -13.07
C THR A 124 -9.54 -9.18 -13.67
N LEU A 125 -8.50 -8.86 -12.90
CA LEU A 125 -7.13 -8.78 -13.39
C LEU A 125 -6.65 -10.09 -14.05
N ALA A 126 -6.88 -11.23 -13.40
CA ALA A 126 -6.44 -12.54 -13.94
C ALA A 126 -7.10 -12.86 -15.28
N GLN A 127 -8.40 -12.54 -15.41
CA GLN A 127 -9.14 -12.75 -16.66
C GLN A 127 -8.65 -11.81 -17.75
N VAL A 128 -8.43 -10.55 -17.45
CA VAL A 128 -7.91 -9.57 -18.41
C VAL A 128 -6.50 -9.94 -18.86
N ALA A 129 -5.62 -10.31 -17.93
CA ALA A 129 -4.27 -10.74 -18.27
C ALA A 129 -4.27 -11.98 -19.20
N ALA A 130 -5.13 -12.97 -18.91
CA ALA A 130 -5.26 -14.18 -19.71
C ALA A 130 -5.72 -13.90 -21.15
N GLN A 131 -6.58 -12.90 -21.39
CA GLN A 131 -6.98 -12.49 -22.75
C GLN A 131 -5.80 -12.06 -23.61
N TYR A 132 -4.72 -11.57 -22.99
CA TYR A 132 -3.49 -11.16 -23.66
C TYR A 132 -2.37 -12.20 -23.50
N GLN A 133 -2.71 -13.44 -23.13
CA GLN A 133 -1.74 -14.51 -22.90
C GLN A 133 -0.65 -14.11 -21.89
N ARG A 134 -1.03 -13.36 -20.86
CA ARG A 134 -0.17 -12.90 -19.78
C ARG A 134 -0.66 -13.43 -18.44
N ARG A 135 0.27 -13.51 -17.49
CA ARG A 135 -0.01 -13.78 -16.08
C ARG A 135 -0.15 -12.46 -15.32
N VAL A 136 -0.71 -12.56 -14.12
CA VAL A 136 -0.91 -11.39 -13.23
C VAL A 136 0.42 -10.71 -12.88
N ASP A 137 1.52 -11.48 -12.77
CA ASP A 137 2.87 -10.98 -12.50
C ASP A 137 3.45 -10.12 -13.65
N ALA A 138 2.85 -10.14 -14.83
CA ALA A 138 3.18 -9.25 -15.93
C ALA A 138 2.63 -7.82 -15.76
N LEU A 139 1.85 -7.56 -14.69
CA LEU A 139 1.37 -6.21 -14.40
C LEU A 139 2.56 -5.24 -14.28
N GLU A 140 2.50 -4.13 -15.01
CA GLU A 140 3.45 -3.04 -14.97
C GLU A 140 2.86 -1.82 -14.26
N SER A 141 1.61 -1.47 -14.59
CA SER A 141 0.88 -0.40 -13.91
C SER A 141 -0.61 -0.58 -14.04
N ALA A 142 -1.37 0.00 -13.10
CA ALA A 142 -2.82 0.11 -13.18
C ALA A 142 -3.29 1.45 -12.64
N ASP A 143 -4.37 1.97 -13.21
CA ASP A 143 -5.05 3.17 -12.75
C ASP A 143 -6.51 2.86 -12.45
N LEU A 144 -6.85 2.81 -11.17
CA LEU A 144 -8.18 2.46 -10.68
C LEU A 144 -9.08 3.68 -10.46
N ARG A 145 -8.63 4.89 -10.82
CA ARG A 145 -9.38 6.14 -10.61
C ARG A 145 -10.57 6.29 -11.54
N HIS A 146 -10.63 5.50 -12.60
CA HIS A 146 -11.71 5.58 -13.58
C HIS A 146 -13.03 5.06 -13.01
N VAL A 147 -14.11 5.81 -13.24
CA VAL A 147 -15.45 5.39 -12.87
C VAL A 147 -15.88 4.20 -13.74
N GLY A 148 -16.26 3.09 -13.11
CA GLY A 148 -16.74 1.91 -13.81
C GLY A 148 -15.68 0.99 -14.42
N GLY A 149 -14.39 1.34 -14.34
CA GLY A 149 -13.31 0.54 -14.92
C GLY A 149 -11.93 0.87 -14.36
N TYR A 150 -10.92 0.38 -15.03
CA TYR A 150 -9.53 0.74 -14.79
C TYR A 150 -8.72 0.63 -16.07
N ALA A 151 -7.65 1.40 -16.17
CA ALA A 151 -6.64 1.24 -17.20
C ALA A 151 -5.48 0.43 -16.64
N LEU A 152 -4.92 -0.48 -17.41
CA LEU A 152 -3.74 -1.21 -17.00
C LEU A 152 -2.73 -1.35 -18.14
N LYS A 153 -1.48 -1.52 -17.75
CA LYS A 153 -0.37 -1.84 -18.63
C LYS A 153 0.24 -3.17 -18.18
N LEU A 154 0.26 -4.12 -19.08
CA LEU A 154 1.01 -5.36 -18.93
C LEU A 154 2.34 -5.23 -19.68
N ARG A 155 3.37 -5.88 -19.22
CA ARG A 155 4.68 -5.89 -19.92
C ARG A 155 4.50 -6.31 -21.36
N GLY A 156 4.77 -5.37 -22.27
CA GLY A 156 4.59 -5.53 -23.72
C GLY A 156 3.17 -5.37 -24.27
N VAL A 157 2.19 -5.02 -23.41
CA VAL A 157 0.78 -4.80 -23.81
C VAL A 157 0.19 -3.66 -23.02
N THR A 158 -0.60 -2.82 -23.68
CA THR A 158 -1.43 -1.80 -23.02
C THR A 158 -2.90 -2.09 -23.34
N THR A 159 -3.76 -2.12 -22.31
CA THR A 159 -5.19 -2.31 -22.47
C THR A 159 -5.96 -1.40 -21.53
N THR A 160 -7.12 -0.94 -21.99
CA THR A 160 -8.09 -0.20 -21.19
C THR A 160 -9.33 -1.07 -21.05
N ALA A 161 -9.65 -1.50 -19.84
CA ALA A 161 -10.90 -2.17 -19.56
C ALA A 161 -11.99 -1.08 -19.47
N GLY A 162 -12.58 -0.76 -20.62
CA GLY A 162 -13.70 0.17 -20.73
C GLY A 162 -15.03 -0.54 -20.50
N VAL A 163 -16.05 0.24 -20.17
CA VAL A 163 -17.46 -0.17 -20.10
C VAL A 163 -17.82 -0.94 -21.37
N GLU A 164 -18.36 -2.15 -21.22
CA GLU A 164 -18.99 -2.87 -22.33
C GLU A 164 -19.96 -1.93 -23.04
N ALA A 165 -19.69 -1.68 -24.32
CA ALA A 165 -20.69 -1.07 -25.18
C ALA A 165 -21.89 -2.02 -25.22
N THR A 166 -23.03 -1.58 -24.72
CA THR A 166 -24.31 -2.27 -24.87
C THR A 166 -24.49 -2.63 -26.33
N PRO A 167 -24.71 -3.89 -26.70
CA PRO A 167 -24.93 -4.24 -28.10
C PRO A 167 -26.15 -3.48 -28.60
N ALA A 168 -25.95 -2.69 -29.65
CA ALA A 168 -27.03 -2.00 -30.32
C ALA A 168 -28.06 -3.03 -30.80
N VAL A 169 -29.25 -3.00 -30.20
CA VAL A 169 -30.40 -3.73 -30.71
C VAL A 169 -30.70 -3.24 -32.10
N ARG A 170 -30.33 -4.03 -33.12
CA ARG A 170 -30.81 -3.83 -34.47
C ARG A 170 -32.32 -4.15 -34.44
N ARG A 171 -33.09 -3.14 -34.72
CA ARG A 171 -34.48 -3.31 -35.17
C ARG A 171 -34.53 -3.81 -36.62
#